data_60c1d421363c5d8753c8db6dbf7dfd2c
#
_entry.id   60c1d421363c5d8753c8db6dbf7dfd2c
#
_cell.length_a   1.000
_cell.length_b   1.000
_cell.length_c   1.000
_cell.angle_alpha   90.00
_cell.angle_beta   90.00
_cell.angle_gamma   90.00
#
_symmetry.space_group_name_H-M   'P 1'
#
loop_
_entity.id
_entity.type
_entity.pdbx_description
1 polymer ?
#
loop_
_entity_poly.entity_id
_entity_poly.type
_entity_poly.pdbx_seq_one_letter_code
_entity_poly.pdbx_strand_id
1 'polypeptide(L)'
;MKPATPFRTILFVFTALLLSACATNRPSMEWRDEGFSGALDNILIIAAIERSTRRRVYEDEFVDALAALKVEATPSYELMTTSMTISRETVEAAIKGQGIDAVLVTRLLGVKEEEVYHPPTYYDHHRSYHGYYTHALESDNRAYYRRFKVLTLETNIYDAATKELVWSMQSESIEPSTPRNLIEEQIALTIQTLQARGLIVAKE
;
A
#
# COMPACT_ATOMS: atom_id res chain seq x y z
N MET A 1 -46.65 11.93 -13.83
CA MET A 1 -45.40 11.39 -13.28
C MET A 1 -44.96 10.23 -14.16
N LYS A 2 -43.87 10.36 -14.92
CA LYS A 2 -43.34 9.28 -15.78
C LYS A 2 -42.36 8.43 -14.94
N PRO A 3 -42.44 7.09 -14.97
CA PRO A 3 -41.50 6.26 -14.23
C PRO A 3 -40.11 6.36 -14.86
N ALA A 4 -39.10 6.63 -14.04
CA ALA A 4 -37.72 6.64 -14.46
C ALA A 4 -37.31 5.23 -14.87
N THR A 5 -36.78 5.07 -16.07
CA THR A 5 -36.44 3.80 -16.70
C THR A 5 -35.36 3.05 -15.92
N PRO A 6 -35.56 1.75 -15.61
CA PRO A 6 -34.61 0.94 -14.85
C PRO A 6 -33.21 0.79 -15.54
N PHE A 7 -33.16 1.14 -16.82
CA PHE A 7 -31.94 1.07 -17.62
C PHE A 7 -30.79 2.02 -17.13
N ARG A 8 -31.15 3.22 -16.61
CA ARG A 8 -30.17 4.18 -16.08
C ARG A 8 -29.54 3.70 -14.77
N THR A 9 -30.31 3.01 -13.94
CA THR A 9 -29.84 2.48 -12.66
C THR A 9 -28.91 1.27 -12.85
N ILE A 10 -29.21 0.41 -13.85
CA ILE A 10 -28.37 -0.75 -14.20
C ILE A 10 -27.02 -0.30 -14.78
N LEU A 11 -27.03 0.75 -15.62
CA LEU A 11 -25.78 1.30 -16.19
C LEU A 11 -24.85 1.88 -15.11
N PHE A 12 -25.41 2.54 -14.08
CA PHE A 12 -24.62 3.10 -12.97
C PHE A 12 -24.00 2.01 -12.08
N VAL A 13 -24.73 0.92 -11.85
CA VAL A 13 -24.21 -0.23 -11.07
C VAL A 13 -23.12 -0.97 -11.85
N PHE A 14 -23.27 -1.09 -13.17
CA PHE A 14 -22.27 -1.77 -14.00
C PHE A 14 -20.95 -0.96 -14.13
N THR A 15 -21.04 0.39 -14.14
CA THR A 15 -19.83 1.25 -14.19
C THR A 15 -19.06 1.24 -12.87
N ALA A 16 -19.73 1.04 -11.73
CA ALA A 16 -19.08 0.95 -10.41
C ALA A 16 -18.28 -0.37 -10.22
N LEU A 17 -18.64 -1.43 -10.95
CA LEU A 17 -17.92 -2.72 -10.85
C LEU A 17 -16.59 -2.77 -11.64
N LEU A 18 -16.34 -1.82 -12.53
CA LEU A 18 -15.14 -1.83 -13.40
C LEU A 18 -13.91 -1.14 -12.80
N LEU A 19 -14.00 -0.60 -11.59
CA LEU A 19 -12.92 0.11 -10.91
C LEU A 19 -12.09 -0.79 -9.97
N SER A 20 -12.11 -2.12 -10.14
CA SER A 20 -11.13 -2.99 -9.49
C SER A 20 -9.76 -2.78 -10.17
N ALA A 21 -9.09 -1.68 -9.85
CA ALA A 21 -7.68 -1.51 -10.18
C ALA A 21 -6.92 -2.70 -9.58
N CYS A 22 -6.16 -3.40 -10.40
CA CYS A 22 -5.23 -4.45 -9.95
C CYS A 22 -4.16 -3.76 -9.09
N ALA A 23 -4.37 -3.68 -7.77
CA ALA A 23 -3.34 -3.26 -6.85
C ALA A 23 -2.23 -4.32 -6.87
N THR A 24 -1.01 -3.92 -7.20
CA THR A 24 0.18 -4.77 -7.17
C THR A 24 0.67 -5.00 -5.75
N ASN A 25 0.15 -4.23 -4.78
CA ASN A 25 0.48 -4.31 -3.37
C ASN A 25 -0.62 -5.07 -2.59
N ARG A 26 -0.23 -6.01 -1.75
CA ARG A 26 -1.14 -6.84 -0.96
C ARG A 26 -0.63 -7.04 0.47
N PRO A 27 -1.51 -7.13 1.49
CA PRO A 27 -1.10 -7.54 2.81
C PRO A 27 -0.64 -9.01 2.76
N SER A 28 0.52 -9.28 3.36
CA SER A 28 1.06 -10.64 3.51
C SER A 28 0.88 -11.16 4.93
N MET A 29 0.88 -10.26 5.91
CA MET A 29 0.71 -10.58 7.32
C MET A 29 0.09 -9.40 8.04
N GLU A 30 -0.79 -9.65 9.02
CA GLU A 30 -1.44 -8.61 9.81
C GLU A 30 -1.61 -9.09 11.25
N TRP A 31 -1.42 -8.18 12.20
CA TRP A 31 -1.69 -8.38 13.63
C TRP A 31 -2.34 -7.13 14.22
N ARG A 32 -3.22 -7.33 15.19
CA ARG A 32 -3.85 -6.27 15.97
C ARG A 32 -3.94 -6.67 17.43
N ASP A 33 -3.73 -5.73 18.33
CA ASP A 33 -4.05 -5.90 19.74
C ASP A 33 -5.57 -5.90 19.94
N GLU A 34 -6.10 -7.01 20.45
CA GLU A 34 -7.53 -7.15 20.74
C GLU A 34 -7.98 -6.32 21.96
N GLY A 35 -7.05 -5.93 22.83
CA GLY A 35 -7.30 -5.07 23.97
C GLY A 35 -7.43 -3.59 23.61
N PHE A 36 -6.93 -3.18 22.45
CA PHE A 36 -7.02 -1.80 22.01
C PHE A 36 -8.41 -1.49 21.44
N SER A 37 -9.06 -0.48 22.04
CA SER A 37 -10.38 0.01 21.61
C SER A 37 -10.33 1.53 21.37
N GLY A 38 -10.89 1.97 20.25
CA GLY A 38 -10.98 3.37 19.88
C GLY A 38 -10.45 3.64 18.48
N ALA A 39 -10.80 4.80 17.95
CA ALA A 39 -10.25 5.31 16.69
C ALA A 39 -9.09 6.26 16.99
N LEU A 40 -8.11 6.29 16.10
CA LEU A 40 -6.96 7.18 16.14
C LEU A 40 -7.31 8.47 15.39
N ASP A 41 -7.10 9.60 16.03
CA ASP A 41 -7.53 10.90 15.51
C ASP A 41 -6.39 11.84 15.17
N ASN A 42 -5.21 11.67 15.77
CA ASN A 42 -4.02 12.48 15.54
C ASN A 42 -2.75 11.61 15.50
N ILE A 43 -2.20 11.39 14.33
CA ILE A 43 -1.18 10.37 14.09
C ILE A 43 0.14 11.03 13.66
N LEU A 44 1.24 10.71 14.34
CA LEU A 44 2.59 11.02 13.84
C LEU A 44 2.98 9.99 12.77
N ILE A 45 3.33 10.47 11.56
CA ILE A 45 3.75 9.63 10.45
C ILE A 45 5.28 9.62 10.35
N ILE A 46 5.88 8.44 10.45
CA ILE A 46 7.32 8.23 10.35
C ILE A 46 7.62 7.25 9.22
N ALA A 47 8.38 7.68 8.22
CA ALA A 47 8.98 6.81 7.24
C ALA A 47 10.45 6.53 7.61
N ALA A 48 10.76 5.29 7.99
CA ALA A 48 12.11 4.86 8.28
C ALA A 48 12.89 4.61 6.97
N ILE A 49 13.14 5.67 6.23
CA ILE A 49 13.80 5.70 4.92
C ILE A 49 15.04 6.57 5.03
N GLU A 50 16.22 6.05 4.64
CA GLU A 50 17.50 6.77 4.73
C GLU A 50 17.54 8.06 3.89
N ARG A 51 16.86 8.07 2.72
CA ARG A 51 16.86 9.23 1.82
C ARG A 51 15.81 10.25 2.25
N SER A 52 16.27 11.39 2.74
CA SER A 52 15.44 12.49 3.24
C SER A 52 14.32 12.92 2.29
N THR A 53 14.57 13.01 0.98
CA THR A 53 13.55 13.37 -0.01
C THR A 53 12.43 12.33 -0.09
N ARG A 54 12.77 11.03 -0.12
CA ARG A 54 11.74 9.96 -0.17
C ARG A 54 10.95 9.88 1.11
N ARG A 55 11.61 10.09 2.26
CA ARG A 55 10.96 10.17 3.56
C ARG A 55 9.88 11.25 3.54
N ARG A 56 10.24 12.49 3.14
CA ARG A 56 9.29 13.60 3.08
C ARG A 56 8.13 13.32 2.15
N VAL A 57 8.39 12.86 0.93
CA VAL A 57 7.32 12.52 -0.03
C VAL A 57 6.34 11.49 0.55
N TYR A 58 6.86 10.44 1.20
CA TYR A 58 5.99 9.43 1.83
C TYR A 58 5.16 10.02 2.97
N GLU A 59 5.80 10.77 3.87
CA GLU A 59 5.12 11.35 5.04
C GLU A 59 4.08 12.39 4.59
N ASP A 60 4.38 13.25 3.62
CA ASP A 60 3.45 14.26 3.07
C ASP A 60 2.24 13.60 2.40
N GLU A 61 2.47 12.65 1.49
CA GLU A 61 1.38 11.95 0.80
C GLU A 61 0.49 11.16 1.78
N PHE A 62 1.06 10.61 2.86
CA PHE A 62 0.27 9.93 3.89
C PHE A 62 -0.59 10.91 4.68
N VAL A 63 -0.02 12.04 5.08
CA VAL A 63 -0.75 13.13 5.77
C VAL A 63 -1.90 13.64 4.91
N ASP A 64 -1.66 13.91 3.63
CA ASP A 64 -2.69 14.36 2.68
C ASP A 64 -3.83 13.34 2.54
N ALA A 65 -3.48 12.04 2.49
CA ALA A 65 -4.46 10.97 2.38
C ALA A 65 -5.32 10.82 3.67
N LEU A 66 -4.74 11.01 4.85
CA LEU A 66 -5.48 11.03 6.12
C LEU A 66 -6.33 12.30 6.27
N ALA A 67 -5.83 13.46 5.82
CA ALA A 67 -6.57 14.71 5.82
C ALA A 67 -7.84 14.64 4.96
N ALA A 68 -7.81 13.89 3.85
CA ALA A 68 -9.00 13.63 3.02
C ALA A 68 -10.11 12.88 3.79
N LEU A 69 -9.75 12.14 4.85
CA LEU A 69 -10.66 11.45 5.78
C LEU A 69 -10.96 12.27 7.05
N LYS A 70 -10.45 13.51 7.13
CA LYS A 70 -10.52 14.39 8.30
C LYS A 70 -9.89 13.78 9.57
N VAL A 71 -8.88 12.94 9.39
CA VAL A 71 -7.99 12.44 10.44
C VAL A 71 -6.77 13.34 10.47
N GLU A 72 -6.43 13.87 11.66
CA GLU A 72 -5.24 14.72 11.81
C GLU A 72 -3.97 13.87 11.75
N ALA A 73 -2.96 14.36 11.07
CA ALA A 73 -1.67 13.69 11.01
C ALA A 73 -0.54 14.71 10.87
N THR A 74 0.60 14.39 11.44
CA THR A 74 1.80 15.23 11.41
C THR A 74 2.97 14.46 10.81
N PRO A 75 3.67 14.98 9.79
CA PRO A 75 4.85 14.34 9.26
C PRO A 75 6.01 14.47 10.25
N SER A 76 6.79 13.43 10.44
CA SER A 76 7.81 13.39 11.49
C SER A 76 8.90 14.46 11.34
N TYR A 77 9.20 14.88 10.11
CA TYR A 77 10.24 15.89 9.86
C TYR A 77 9.86 17.31 10.35
N GLU A 78 8.61 17.59 10.65
CA GLU A 78 8.19 18.84 11.26
C GLU A 78 8.54 18.91 12.75
N LEU A 79 8.50 17.75 13.44
CA LEU A 79 8.79 17.66 14.87
C LEU A 79 10.23 17.21 15.16
N MET A 80 10.84 16.50 14.21
CA MET A 80 12.21 15.96 14.33
C MET A 80 13.04 16.40 13.13
N THR A 81 14.21 16.99 13.39
CA THR A 81 15.13 17.36 12.30
C THR A 81 15.59 16.12 11.53
N THR A 82 15.79 16.26 10.22
CA THR A 82 16.18 15.16 9.31
C THR A 82 17.51 14.49 9.72
N SER A 83 18.35 15.17 10.48
CA SER A 83 19.63 14.65 10.99
C SER A 83 19.48 13.83 12.29
N MET A 84 18.31 13.83 12.93
CA MET A 84 18.10 13.05 14.15
C MET A 84 17.88 11.58 13.82
N THR A 85 18.54 10.72 14.57
CA THR A 85 18.25 9.28 14.50
C THR A 85 16.85 9.03 15.05
N ILE A 86 16.04 8.26 14.32
CA ILE A 86 14.74 7.80 14.81
C ILE A 86 15.02 6.80 15.93
N SER A 87 14.78 7.22 17.17
CA SER A 87 14.90 6.40 18.38
C SER A 87 13.68 6.63 19.25
N ARG A 88 13.50 5.77 20.24
CA ARG A 88 12.42 5.93 21.21
C ARG A 88 12.42 7.31 21.85
N GLU A 89 13.60 7.73 22.32
CA GLU A 89 13.80 8.99 23.04
C GLU A 89 13.47 10.21 22.17
N THR A 90 13.89 10.18 20.88
CA THR A 90 13.65 11.27 19.95
C THR A 90 12.18 11.38 19.56
N VAL A 91 11.48 10.24 19.38
CA VAL A 91 10.05 10.19 19.09
C VAL A 91 9.25 10.65 20.31
N GLU A 92 9.55 10.13 21.53
CA GLU A 92 8.86 10.55 22.76
C GLU A 92 9.01 12.04 23.04
N ALA A 93 10.20 12.60 22.79
CA ALA A 93 10.43 14.04 22.94
C ALA A 93 9.63 14.85 21.91
N ALA A 94 9.54 14.37 20.67
CA ALA A 94 8.83 15.03 19.57
C ALA A 94 7.30 15.08 19.80
N ILE A 95 6.68 14.00 20.29
CA ILE A 95 5.22 13.95 20.48
C ILE A 95 4.74 14.62 21.76
N LYS A 96 5.67 14.96 22.67
CA LYS A 96 5.32 15.52 23.97
C LYS A 96 4.59 16.87 23.83
N GLY A 97 3.34 16.92 24.29
CA GLY A 97 2.52 18.12 24.27
C GLY A 97 1.90 18.45 22.93
N GLN A 98 2.05 17.59 21.90
CA GLN A 98 1.50 17.81 20.56
C GLN A 98 0.08 17.23 20.38
N GLY A 99 -0.47 16.56 21.40
CA GLY A 99 -1.80 15.94 21.30
C GLY A 99 -1.85 14.72 20.38
N ILE A 100 -0.69 14.13 20.05
CA ILE A 100 -0.58 12.95 19.20
C ILE A 100 -1.02 11.73 20.02
N ASP A 101 -1.93 10.94 19.46
CA ASP A 101 -2.48 9.74 20.09
C ASP A 101 -1.82 8.44 19.59
N ALA A 102 -1.24 8.47 18.39
CA ALA A 102 -0.55 7.32 17.83
C ALA A 102 0.69 7.69 17.01
N VAL A 103 1.60 6.73 16.88
CA VAL A 103 2.79 6.82 16.03
C VAL A 103 2.74 5.70 15.00
N LEU A 104 2.63 6.07 13.72
CA LEU A 104 2.71 5.15 12.59
C LEU A 104 4.13 5.15 12.03
N VAL A 105 4.74 3.97 11.94
CA VAL A 105 6.09 3.79 11.40
C VAL A 105 6.05 2.82 10.24
N THR A 106 6.53 3.26 9.07
CA THR A 106 6.70 2.37 7.90
C THR A 106 8.18 2.21 7.57
N ARG A 107 8.60 0.96 7.32
CA ARG A 107 9.96 0.61 6.90
C ARG A 107 9.98 -0.44 5.80
N LEU A 108 11.02 -0.41 4.98
CA LEU A 108 11.34 -1.47 4.04
C LEU A 108 12.08 -2.59 4.78
N LEU A 109 11.50 -3.81 4.79
CA LEU A 109 12.15 -5.00 5.38
C LEU A 109 13.17 -5.61 4.43
N GLY A 110 12.89 -5.63 3.13
CA GLY A 110 13.76 -6.23 2.16
C GLY A 110 13.27 -6.16 0.72
N VAL A 111 14.17 -6.52 -0.18
CA VAL A 111 13.91 -6.67 -1.60
C VAL A 111 14.39 -8.05 -2.01
N LYS A 112 13.50 -8.87 -2.57
CA LYS A 112 13.81 -10.19 -3.14
C LYS A 112 13.68 -10.14 -4.65
N GLU A 113 14.52 -10.87 -5.35
CA GLU A 113 14.31 -11.19 -6.77
C GLU A 113 13.69 -12.58 -6.86
N GLU A 114 12.57 -12.68 -7.55
CA GLU A 114 11.89 -13.93 -7.82
C GLU A 114 11.91 -14.22 -9.32
N GLU A 115 12.04 -15.50 -9.67
CA GLU A 115 12.04 -15.96 -11.05
C GLU A 115 10.80 -16.84 -11.29
N VAL A 116 10.03 -16.51 -12.32
CA VAL A 116 8.94 -17.36 -12.81
C VAL A 116 9.31 -17.95 -14.17
N TYR A 117 9.25 -19.24 -14.24
CA TYR A 117 9.42 -19.97 -15.49
C TYR A 117 8.15 -19.89 -16.33
N HIS A 118 8.26 -19.36 -17.53
CA HIS A 118 7.20 -19.40 -18.52
C HIS A 118 7.51 -20.51 -19.53
N PRO A 119 6.79 -21.64 -19.47
CA PRO A 119 6.97 -22.70 -20.45
C PRO A 119 6.54 -22.22 -21.85
N PRO A 120 7.08 -22.80 -22.91
CA PRO A 120 6.62 -22.53 -24.26
C PRO A 120 5.14 -22.89 -24.37
N THR A 121 4.35 -21.98 -24.94
CA THR A 121 2.90 -22.22 -25.14
C THR A 121 2.70 -22.97 -26.46
N TYR A 122 2.40 -24.26 -26.37
CA TYR A 122 2.02 -25.04 -27.54
C TYR A 122 0.52 -24.84 -27.81
N TYR A 123 0.21 -24.02 -28.80
CA TYR A 123 -1.15 -24.00 -29.35
C TYR A 123 -1.30 -25.17 -30.32
N ASP A 124 -2.28 -26.02 -30.07
CA ASP A 124 -2.61 -27.14 -30.94
C ASP A 124 -3.32 -26.66 -32.21
N HIS A 125 -2.55 -26.10 -33.14
CA HIS A 125 -3.01 -25.62 -34.45
C HIS A 125 -2.66 -26.62 -35.56
N HIS A 126 -2.72 -27.93 -35.27
CA HIS A 126 -2.40 -28.99 -36.21
C HIS A 126 -3.40 -29.15 -37.37
N ARG A 127 -4.38 -28.27 -37.50
CA ARG A 127 -5.40 -28.34 -38.57
C ARG A 127 -4.90 -28.00 -39.98
N SER A 128 -3.72 -27.39 -40.15
CA SER A 128 -3.14 -27.16 -41.46
C SER A 128 -1.63 -27.08 -41.41
N TYR A 129 -0.97 -27.63 -42.41
CA TYR A 129 0.45 -27.57 -42.66
C TYR A 129 1.00 -26.11 -42.72
N HIS A 130 0.25 -25.20 -43.29
CA HIS A 130 0.62 -23.77 -43.41
C HIS A 130 0.59 -23.07 -42.03
N GLY A 131 -0.41 -23.33 -41.19
CA GLY A 131 -0.51 -22.75 -39.84
C GLY A 131 0.63 -23.18 -38.93
N TYR A 132 1.08 -24.44 -39.04
CA TYR A 132 2.20 -24.96 -38.27
C TYR A 132 3.51 -24.24 -38.61
N TYR A 133 3.84 -24.10 -39.88
CA TYR A 133 5.12 -23.48 -40.30
C TYR A 133 5.17 -21.96 -40.04
N THR A 134 4.07 -21.26 -40.26
CA THR A 134 4.01 -19.81 -39.98
C THR A 134 4.20 -19.56 -38.49
N HIS A 135 3.57 -20.37 -37.67
CA HIS A 135 3.67 -20.20 -36.21
C HIS A 135 5.02 -20.67 -35.65
N ALA A 136 5.59 -21.71 -36.17
CA ALA A 136 6.89 -22.24 -35.72
C ALA A 136 8.07 -21.33 -36.11
N LEU A 137 7.93 -20.56 -37.20
CA LEU A 137 8.98 -19.68 -37.70
C LEU A 137 8.83 -18.23 -37.21
N GLU A 138 7.61 -17.77 -36.93
CA GLU A 138 7.31 -16.38 -36.55
C GLU A 138 7.14 -16.16 -35.05
N SER A 139 6.78 -17.20 -34.29
CA SER A 139 6.65 -17.02 -32.83
C SER A 139 7.95 -17.35 -32.13
N ASP A 140 8.50 -16.38 -31.41
CA ASP A 140 9.60 -16.59 -30.46
C ASP A 140 9.04 -17.34 -29.22
N ASN A 141 8.53 -18.56 -29.47
CA ASN A 141 7.83 -19.40 -28.48
C ASN A 141 8.84 -20.19 -27.64
N ARG A 142 9.92 -19.51 -27.21
CA ARG A 142 10.93 -20.09 -26.33
C ARG A 142 10.47 -20.02 -24.87
N ALA A 143 10.80 -21.04 -24.12
CA ALA A 143 10.73 -20.95 -22.67
C ALA A 143 11.62 -19.80 -22.19
N TYR A 144 11.11 -18.96 -21.30
CA TYR A 144 11.89 -17.87 -20.70
C TYR A 144 11.63 -17.77 -19.21
N TYR A 145 12.62 -17.24 -18.52
CA TYR A 145 12.49 -16.86 -17.10
C TYR A 145 12.22 -15.37 -17.02
N ARG A 146 11.14 -14.99 -16.31
CA ARG A 146 10.87 -13.61 -15.96
C ARG A 146 11.31 -13.39 -14.52
N ARG A 147 12.22 -12.42 -14.33
CA ARG A 147 12.63 -11.95 -13.02
C ARG A 147 11.83 -10.72 -12.66
N PHE A 148 11.40 -10.66 -11.42
CA PHE A 148 10.72 -9.49 -10.87
C PHE A 148 11.17 -9.26 -9.43
N LYS A 149 11.04 -8.00 -8.98
CA LYS A 149 11.40 -7.62 -7.62
C LYS A 149 10.16 -7.61 -6.75
N VAL A 150 10.27 -8.23 -5.59
CA VAL A 150 9.28 -8.17 -4.52
C VAL A 150 9.85 -7.33 -3.39
N LEU A 151 9.19 -6.22 -3.07
CA LEU A 151 9.53 -5.37 -1.94
C LEU A 151 8.60 -5.71 -0.79
N THR A 152 9.18 -6.01 0.38
CA THR A 152 8.42 -6.25 1.60
C THR A 152 8.51 -5.01 2.49
N LEU A 153 7.35 -4.42 2.81
CA LEU A 153 7.24 -3.30 3.72
C LEU A 153 6.54 -3.74 5.01
N GLU A 154 6.88 -3.09 6.11
CA GLU A 154 6.21 -3.24 7.39
C GLU A 154 5.71 -1.89 7.86
N THR A 155 4.45 -1.84 8.29
CA THR A 155 3.84 -0.67 8.89
C THR A 155 3.30 -1.04 10.26
N ASN A 156 3.74 -0.31 11.28
CA ASN A 156 3.38 -0.51 12.67
C ASN A 156 2.71 0.75 13.22
N ILE A 157 1.71 0.57 14.08
CA ILE A 157 1.09 1.64 14.85
C ILE A 157 1.29 1.36 16.34
N TYR A 158 1.79 2.36 17.03
CA TYR A 158 2.00 2.36 18.48
C TYR A 158 1.08 3.40 19.12
N ASP A 159 0.46 3.06 20.23
CA ASP A 159 -0.25 4.01 21.07
C ASP A 159 0.76 4.99 21.71
N ALA A 160 0.48 6.29 21.63
CA ALA A 160 1.42 7.31 22.09
C ALA A 160 1.51 7.40 23.62
N ALA A 161 0.48 6.98 24.34
CA ALA A 161 0.43 7.03 25.79
C ALA A 161 1.12 5.80 26.42
N THR A 162 0.76 4.60 25.97
CA THR A 162 1.30 3.33 26.49
C THR A 162 2.60 2.94 25.82
N LYS A 163 2.84 3.40 24.58
CA LYS A 163 3.98 3.05 23.70
C LYS A 163 3.96 1.59 23.26
N GLU A 164 2.84 0.94 23.40
CA GLU A 164 2.64 -0.44 23.00
C GLU A 164 2.18 -0.54 21.54
N LEU A 165 2.51 -1.66 20.91
CA LEU A 165 2.10 -1.94 19.54
C LEU A 165 0.59 -2.20 19.52
N VAL A 166 -0.14 -1.45 18.73
CA VAL A 166 -1.60 -1.57 18.52
C VAL A 166 -1.92 -2.38 17.29
N TRP A 167 -1.13 -2.19 16.24
CA TRP A 167 -1.37 -2.83 14.96
C TRP A 167 -0.08 -2.94 14.16
N SER A 168 0.04 -4.01 13.39
CA SER A 168 1.17 -4.28 12.51
C SER A 168 0.69 -4.93 11.22
N MET A 169 1.24 -4.49 10.09
CA MET A 169 0.99 -5.09 8.79
C MET A 169 2.30 -5.23 8.02
N GLN A 170 2.50 -6.40 7.42
CA GLN A 170 3.47 -6.56 6.35
C GLN A 170 2.74 -6.61 5.01
N SER A 171 3.31 -5.97 4.01
CA SER A 171 2.79 -5.94 2.65
C SER A 171 3.88 -6.24 1.65
N GLU A 172 3.48 -6.84 0.52
CA GLU A 172 4.37 -7.13 -0.60
C GLU A 172 3.94 -6.32 -1.80
N SER A 173 4.89 -5.60 -2.40
CA SER A 173 4.72 -4.91 -3.68
C SER A 173 5.55 -5.61 -4.74
N ILE A 174 4.89 -6.05 -5.80
CA ILE A 174 5.50 -6.81 -6.88
C ILE A 174 5.80 -5.85 -8.04
N GLU A 175 7.08 -5.71 -8.36
CA GLU A 175 7.57 -4.95 -9.53
C GLU A 175 6.93 -3.56 -9.68
N PRO A 176 7.00 -2.69 -8.64
CA PRO A 176 6.40 -1.37 -8.74
C PRO A 176 7.00 -0.61 -9.92
N SER A 177 6.15 0.00 -10.75
CA SER A 177 6.58 0.68 -11.98
C SER A 177 7.46 1.90 -11.68
N THR A 178 7.19 2.57 -10.57
CA THR A 178 7.97 3.70 -10.06
C THR A 178 8.00 3.70 -8.53
N PRO A 179 8.98 4.38 -7.90
CA PRO A 179 8.96 4.59 -6.44
C PRO A 179 7.70 5.33 -5.95
N ARG A 180 7.15 6.20 -6.78
CA ARG A 180 5.93 6.94 -6.45
C ARG A 180 4.71 6.01 -6.38
N ASN A 181 4.54 5.15 -7.38
CA ASN A 181 3.45 4.17 -7.37
C ASN A 181 3.51 3.25 -6.14
N LEU A 182 4.72 2.85 -5.73
CA LEU A 182 4.90 2.07 -4.51
C LEU A 182 4.38 2.82 -3.28
N ILE A 183 4.71 4.13 -3.16
CA ILE A 183 4.25 4.98 -2.06
C ILE A 183 2.73 5.09 -2.06
N GLU A 184 2.13 5.46 -3.18
CA GLU A 184 0.68 5.63 -3.33
C GLU A 184 -0.08 4.33 -3.02
N GLU A 185 0.36 3.19 -3.56
CA GLU A 185 -0.25 1.88 -3.32
C GLU A 185 -0.12 1.45 -1.85
N GLN A 186 1.04 1.68 -1.22
CA GLN A 186 1.27 1.34 0.19
C GLN A 186 0.38 2.18 1.11
N ILE A 187 0.27 3.47 0.87
CA ILE A 187 -0.58 4.38 1.65
C ILE A 187 -2.05 3.96 1.51
N ALA A 188 -2.52 3.74 0.28
CA ALA A 188 -3.90 3.34 0.02
C ALA A 188 -4.24 2.01 0.72
N LEU A 189 -3.36 1.00 0.62
CA LEU A 189 -3.53 -0.29 1.29
C LEU A 189 -3.58 -0.14 2.81
N THR A 190 -2.67 0.66 3.38
CA THR A 190 -2.60 0.88 4.83
C THR A 190 -3.88 1.56 5.32
N ILE A 191 -4.31 2.65 4.69
CA ILE A 191 -5.52 3.37 5.05
C ILE A 191 -6.76 2.47 4.94
N GLN A 192 -6.90 1.73 3.84
CA GLN A 192 -8.01 0.80 3.65
C GLN A 192 -8.06 -0.25 4.77
N THR A 193 -6.90 -0.79 5.15
CA THR A 193 -6.82 -1.79 6.21
C THR A 193 -7.16 -1.18 7.58
N LEU A 194 -6.64 0.01 7.90
CA LEU A 194 -6.95 0.71 9.15
C LEU A 194 -8.45 1.04 9.28
N GLN A 195 -9.09 1.47 8.18
CA GLN A 195 -10.54 1.68 8.15
C GLN A 195 -11.32 0.38 8.37
N ALA A 196 -10.92 -0.70 7.69
CA ALA A 196 -11.56 -2.01 7.84
C ALA A 196 -11.45 -2.56 9.27
N ARG A 197 -10.41 -2.16 9.99
CA ARG A 197 -10.20 -2.51 11.41
C ARG A 197 -10.83 -1.52 12.39
N GLY A 198 -11.40 -0.42 11.91
CA GLY A 198 -11.97 0.63 12.78
C GLY A 198 -10.94 1.39 13.58
N LEU A 199 -9.66 1.36 13.16
CA LEU A 199 -8.58 2.12 13.79
C LEU A 199 -8.57 3.58 13.34
N ILE A 200 -9.08 3.87 12.15
CA ILE A 200 -9.39 5.22 11.68
C ILE A 200 -10.83 5.25 11.14
N VAL A 201 -11.51 6.36 11.35
CA VAL A 201 -12.89 6.56 10.90
C VAL A 201 -12.96 7.88 10.14
N ALA A 202 -13.49 7.84 8.92
CA ALA A 202 -13.74 9.07 8.17
C ALA A 202 -14.78 9.92 8.93
N LYS A 203 -14.45 11.18 9.18
CA LYS A 203 -15.36 12.13 9.84
C LYS A 203 -16.19 12.85 8.78
N GLU A 204 -17.46 13.09 9.07
CA GLU A 204 -18.40 13.83 8.18
C GLU A 204 -18.09 15.33 8.09
#